data_4c2750c66aed2aa9e7f41c9dd94a4d9a
#
_entry.id   4c2750c66aed2aa9e7f41c9dd94a4d9a
#
_cell.length_a   1.000
_cell.length_b   1.000
_cell.length_c   1.000
_cell.angle_alpha   90.00
_cell.angle_beta   90.00
_cell.angle_gamma   90.00
#
_symmetry.space_group_name_H-M   'P 1'
#
loop_
_entity.id
_entity.type
_entity.pdbx_description
1 polymer ?
#
loop_
_entity_poly.entity_id
_entity_poly.type
_entity_poly.pdbx_seq_one_letter_code
_entity_poly.pdbx_strand_id
1 'polypeptide(L)'
;GADVAFTYRSQHEAAKSLVAELEAAGVKAMAFASDAASFEDAHRVTEEVKTAFGRIDILVNNAGITKDGLMMRMDEAQWDAVIDTNLKSAFNFIHACTPVMARQRSGSIISMSSVVGVSGNAGQCNYSASKAGLIGLTKSMAKEMGPRGIRANCIAPGFIATDMTGALPE
;
A
#
# COMPACT_ATOMS: atom_id res chain seq x y z
N GLY A 1 19.84 8.66 -1.03
CA GLY A 1 18.98 8.17 -1.73
C GLY A 1 18.73 6.69 -1.89
N ALA A 2 17.45 6.33 -1.99
CA ALA A 2 17.03 5.00 -2.40
C ALA A 2 16.47 5.10 -3.82
N ASP A 3 16.69 4.08 -4.65
CA ASP A 3 16.01 3.94 -5.92
C ASP A 3 14.50 3.67 -5.65
N VAL A 4 13.62 4.24 -6.45
CA VAL A 4 12.18 4.25 -6.20
C VAL A 4 11.42 3.63 -7.37
N ALA A 5 10.61 2.62 -7.07
CA ALA A 5 9.58 2.13 -7.97
C ALA A 5 8.20 2.39 -7.34
N PHE A 6 7.26 2.92 -8.10
CA PHE A 6 5.91 3.16 -7.59
C PHE A 6 4.85 2.79 -8.63
N THR A 7 3.66 2.47 -8.12
CA THR A 7 2.49 2.17 -8.95
C THR A 7 1.53 3.34 -8.96
N TYR A 8 0.82 3.49 -10.06
CA TYR A 8 -0.27 4.45 -10.23
C TYR A 8 -1.41 3.83 -11.05
N ARG A 9 -2.64 4.30 -10.85
CA ARG A 9 -3.80 3.77 -11.57
C ARG A 9 -4.09 4.49 -12.87
N SER A 10 -4.19 5.83 -12.84
CA SER A 10 -4.67 6.63 -13.99
C SER A 10 -3.96 7.96 -14.20
N GLN A 11 -3.11 8.42 -13.30
CA GLN A 11 -2.47 9.74 -13.36
C GLN A 11 -1.11 9.66 -14.07
N HIS A 12 -1.10 9.38 -15.38
CA HIS A 12 0.12 9.19 -16.16
C HIS A 12 1.07 10.39 -16.14
N GLU A 13 0.54 11.60 -16.29
CA GLU A 13 1.39 12.81 -16.33
C GLU A 13 2.00 13.13 -14.96
N ALA A 14 1.24 12.96 -13.88
CA ALA A 14 1.76 13.10 -12.54
C ALA A 14 2.84 12.05 -12.23
N ALA A 15 2.65 10.82 -12.70
CA ALA A 15 3.64 9.75 -12.55
C ALA A 15 4.94 10.07 -13.30
N LYS A 16 4.86 10.58 -14.54
CA LYS A 16 6.04 11.01 -15.32
C LYS A 16 6.77 12.18 -14.62
N SER A 17 6.02 13.17 -14.15
CA SER A 17 6.60 14.31 -13.43
C SER A 17 7.36 13.87 -12.19
N LEU A 18 6.78 12.94 -11.41
CA LEU A 18 7.44 12.40 -10.21
C LEU A 18 8.70 11.60 -10.55
N VAL A 19 8.69 10.80 -11.63
CA VAL A 19 9.91 10.11 -12.10
C VAL A 19 11.00 11.11 -12.41
N ALA A 20 10.71 12.17 -13.18
CA ALA A 20 11.69 13.19 -13.53
C ALA A 20 12.24 13.94 -12.30
N GLU A 21 11.40 14.22 -11.30
CA GLU A 21 11.81 14.84 -10.04
C GLU A 21 12.77 13.93 -9.24
N LEU A 22 12.45 12.64 -9.15
CA LEU A 22 13.30 11.66 -8.46
C LEU A 22 14.64 11.46 -9.15
N GLU A 23 14.65 11.39 -10.48
CA GLU A 23 15.88 11.30 -11.27
C GLU A 23 16.74 12.56 -11.13
N ALA A 24 16.14 13.73 -11.09
CA ALA A 24 16.84 14.99 -10.81
C ALA A 24 17.45 15.01 -9.39
N ALA A 25 16.85 14.29 -8.44
CA ALA A 25 17.40 14.09 -7.10
C ALA A 25 18.52 13.03 -7.05
N GLY A 26 18.92 12.44 -8.19
CA GLY A 26 20.06 11.53 -8.32
C GLY A 26 19.76 10.07 -7.98
N VAL A 27 18.51 9.63 -8.01
CA VAL A 27 18.12 8.23 -7.81
C VAL A 27 17.48 7.65 -9.07
N LYS A 28 17.49 6.33 -9.23
CA LYS A 28 16.70 5.67 -10.27
C LYS A 28 15.24 5.68 -9.88
N ALA A 29 14.36 6.00 -10.83
CA ALA A 29 12.93 5.99 -10.60
C ALA A 29 12.19 5.24 -11.71
N MET A 30 11.15 4.48 -11.34
CA MET A 30 10.26 3.80 -12.29
C MET A 30 8.81 3.90 -11.82
N ALA A 31 7.92 4.12 -12.78
CA ALA A 31 6.48 4.18 -12.54
C ALA A 31 5.75 3.10 -13.33
N PHE A 32 4.83 2.39 -12.69
CA PHE A 32 4.09 1.28 -13.29
C PHE A 32 2.58 1.55 -13.23
N ALA A 33 1.93 1.55 -14.39
CA ALA A 33 0.47 1.50 -14.45
C ALA A 33 0.02 0.13 -13.93
N SER A 34 -0.77 0.10 -12.87
CA SER A 34 -1.18 -1.12 -12.19
C SER A 34 -2.48 -0.92 -11.42
N ASP A 35 -3.35 -1.92 -11.47
CA ASP A 35 -4.44 -2.04 -10.52
C ASP A 35 -3.93 -2.78 -9.26
N ALA A 36 -3.79 -2.07 -8.16
CA ALA A 36 -3.30 -2.65 -6.90
C ALA A 36 -4.18 -3.81 -6.39
N ALA A 37 -5.47 -3.85 -6.74
CA ALA A 37 -6.36 -4.95 -6.41
C ALA A 37 -6.11 -6.21 -7.25
N SER A 38 -5.36 -6.11 -8.37
CA SER A 38 -4.98 -7.24 -9.20
C SER A 38 -3.78 -8.00 -8.64
N PHE A 39 -3.98 -9.28 -8.35
CA PHE A 39 -2.90 -10.16 -7.90
C PHE A 39 -1.82 -10.33 -8.97
N GLU A 40 -2.24 -10.50 -10.24
CA GLU A 40 -1.33 -10.66 -11.38
C GLU A 40 -0.47 -9.42 -11.61
N ASP A 41 -1.08 -8.22 -11.53
CA ASP A 41 -0.35 -6.96 -11.65
C ASP A 41 0.70 -6.77 -10.56
N ALA A 42 0.39 -7.12 -9.31
CA ALA A 42 1.36 -7.03 -8.22
C ALA A 42 2.58 -7.93 -8.46
N HIS A 43 2.36 -9.14 -8.98
CA HIS A 43 3.44 -10.06 -9.34
C HIS A 43 4.25 -9.55 -10.54
N ARG A 44 3.59 -9.09 -11.60
CA ARG A 44 4.24 -8.50 -12.79
C ARG A 44 5.14 -7.32 -12.38
N VAL A 45 4.61 -6.35 -11.66
CA VAL A 45 5.36 -5.18 -11.21
C VAL A 45 6.55 -5.58 -10.33
N THR A 46 6.36 -6.51 -9.40
CA THR A 46 7.43 -7.00 -8.53
C THR A 46 8.58 -7.62 -9.32
N GLU A 47 8.30 -8.45 -10.33
CA GLU A 47 9.33 -9.05 -11.18
C GLU A 47 10.03 -8.01 -12.07
N GLU A 48 9.31 -7.02 -12.60
CA GLU A 48 9.89 -5.92 -13.37
C GLU A 48 10.83 -5.07 -12.51
N VAL A 49 10.41 -4.69 -11.29
CA VAL A 49 11.26 -3.96 -10.34
C VAL A 49 12.50 -4.76 -9.95
N LYS A 50 12.33 -6.05 -9.65
CA LYS A 50 13.45 -6.93 -9.32
C LYS A 50 14.44 -7.05 -10.50
N THR A 51 13.94 -7.13 -11.73
CA THR A 51 14.78 -7.18 -12.94
C THR A 51 15.56 -5.88 -13.12
N ALA A 52 14.91 -4.73 -12.92
CA ALA A 52 15.51 -3.43 -13.15
C ALA A 52 16.50 -3.01 -12.04
N PHE A 53 16.17 -3.29 -10.78
CA PHE A 53 16.96 -2.85 -9.61
C PHE A 53 17.79 -3.97 -8.99
N GLY A 54 17.54 -5.24 -9.34
CA GLY A 54 18.24 -6.40 -8.82
C GLY A 54 17.78 -6.83 -7.41
N ARG A 55 17.07 -5.97 -6.68
CA ARG A 55 16.64 -6.19 -5.30
C ARG A 55 15.39 -5.39 -4.93
N ILE A 56 14.76 -5.79 -3.84
CA ILE A 56 13.66 -5.03 -3.20
C ILE A 56 13.93 -4.99 -1.70
N ASP A 57 14.24 -3.82 -1.17
CA ASP A 57 14.59 -3.64 0.24
C ASP A 57 13.43 -3.16 1.09
N ILE A 58 12.57 -2.34 0.50
CA ILE A 58 11.45 -1.70 1.20
C ILE A 58 10.20 -1.83 0.35
N LEU A 59 9.13 -2.33 0.95
CA LEU A 59 7.78 -2.30 0.39
C LEU A 59 6.93 -1.36 1.23
N VAL A 60 6.32 -0.36 0.59
CA VAL A 60 5.35 0.54 1.23
C VAL A 60 3.97 0.31 0.64
N ASN A 61 3.08 -0.29 1.41
CA ASN A 61 1.67 -0.47 1.06
C ASN A 61 0.90 0.80 1.45
N ASN A 62 0.82 1.74 0.52
CA ASN A 62 0.21 3.06 0.72
C ASN A 62 -1.12 3.23 -0.03
N ALA A 63 -1.40 2.44 -1.06
CA ALA A 63 -2.63 2.54 -1.84
C ALA A 63 -3.87 2.46 -0.94
N GLY A 64 -4.81 3.37 -1.15
CA GLY A 64 -6.02 3.39 -0.35
C GLY A 64 -7.03 4.41 -0.87
N ILE A 65 -8.30 4.09 -0.66
CA ILE A 65 -9.46 4.93 -0.98
C ILE A 65 -10.43 4.94 0.19
N THR A 66 -11.34 5.90 0.19
CA THR A 66 -12.52 5.93 1.04
C THR A 66 -13.79 5.85 0.19
N LYS A 67 -14.82 5.20 0.71
CA LYS A 67 -16.20 5.17 0.19
C LYS A 67 -17.13 5.21 1.39
N ASP A 68 -17.20 6.39 2.01
CA ASP A 68 -17.87 6.58 3.28
C ASP A 68 -19.40 6.53 3.12
N GLY A 69 -20.06 6.00 4.12
CA GLY A 69 -21.50 5.87 4.19
C GLY A 69 -21.93 5.15 5.46
N LEU A 70 -23.14 5.49 5.96
CA LEU A 70 -23.69 4.77 7.11
C LEU A 70 -23.91 3.30 6.73
N MET A 71 -23.62 2.37 7.66
CA MET A 71 -23.70 0.92 7.43
C MET A 71 -24.99 0.48 6.76
N MET A 72 -26.14 1.02 7.19
CA MET A 72 -27.45 0.68 6.64
C MET A 72 -27.68 1.13 5.17
N ARG A 73 -26.80 2.00 4.63
CA ARG A 73 -26.87 2.53 3.27
C ARG A 73 -25.67 2.16 2.43
N MET A 74 -24.64 1.54 3.04
CA MET A 74 -23.44 1.09 2.35
C MET A 74 -23.79 -0.11 1.47
N ASP A 75 -23.53 -0.02 0.18
CA ASP A 75 -23.71 -1.13 -0.73
C ASP A 75 -22.45 -2.02 -0.81
N GLU A 76 -22.63 -3.22 -1.37
CA GLU A 76 -21.55 -4.20 -1.52
C GLU A 76 -20.40 -3.66 -2.38
N ALA A 77 -20.69 -2.89 -3.42
CA ALA A 77 -19.67 -2.33 -4.30
C ALA A 77 -18.78 -1.28 -3.58
N GLN A 78 -19.37 -0.50 -2.68
CA GLN A 78 -18.61 0.43 -1.83
C GLN A 78 -17.71 -0.32 -0.84
N TRP A 79 -18.22 -1.41 -0.27
CA TRP A 79 -17.44 -2.28 0.63
C TRP A 79 -16.28 -2.94 -0.13
N ASP A 80 -16.56 -3.63 -1.22
CA ASP A 80 -15.57 -4.38 -2.00
C ASP A 80 -14.48 -3.45 -2.55
N ALA A 81 -14.84 -2.29 -3.09
CA ALA A 81 -13.86 -1.34 -3.61
C ALA A 81 -12.84 -0.91 -2.55
N VAL A 82 -13.28 -0.70 -1.30
CA VAL A 82 -12.38 -0.31 -0.20
C VAL A 82 -11.55 -1.48 0.27
N ILE A 83 -12.15 -2.66 0.46
CA ILE A 83 -11.41 -3.86 0.89
C ILE A 83 -10.37 -4.26 -0.15
N ASP A 84 -10.74 -4.30 -1.42
CA ASP A 84 -9.85 -4.68 -2.51
C ASP A 84 -8.69 -3.69 -2.66
N THR A 85 -8.97 -2.39 -2.62
CA THR A 85 -7.92 -1.38 -2.81
C THR A 85 -7.03 -1.23 -1.58
N ASN A 86 -7.59 -1.25 -0.35
CA ASN A 86 -6.82 -0.92 0.85
C ASN A 86 -6.16 -2.13 1.50
N LEU A 87 -6.81 -3.30 1.48
CA LEU A 87 -6.33 -4.49 2.20
C LEU A 87 -5.81 -5.57 1.26
N LYS A 88 -6.60 -5.97 0.26
CA LYS A 88 -6.18 -7.01 -0.68
C LYS A 88 -4.96 -6.58 -1.50
N SER A 89 -4.84 -5.29 -1.86
CA SER A 89 -3.65 -4.76 -2.52
C SER A 89 -2.38 -5.00 -1.72
N ALA A 90 -2.43 -4.74 -0.40
CA ALA A 90 -1.29 -4.98 0.48
C ALA A 90 -0.95 -6.47 0.55
N PHE A 91 -1.95 -7.35 0.64
CA PHE A 91 -1.74 -8.80 0.54
C PHE A 91 -1.06 -9.16 -0.77
N ASN A 92 -1.52 -8.64 -1.92
CA ASN A 92 -0.96 -8.95 -3.23
C ASN A 92 0.53 -8.60 -3.32
N PHE A 93 0.90 -7.36 -2.93
CA PHE A 93 2.30 -6.92 -2.99
C PHE A 93 3.17 -7.57 -1.92
N ILE A 94 2.67 -7.82 -0.71
CA ILE A 94 3.39 -8.59 0.31
C ILE A 94 3.68 -9.99 -0.21
N HIS A 95 2.67 -10.67 -0.78
CA HIS A 95 2.82 -12.00 -1.36
C HIS A 95 3.88 -12.03 -2.47
N ALA A 96 3.85 -11.06 -3.38
CA ALA A 96 4.80 -10.97 -4.49
C ALA A 96 6.24 -10.66 -4.03
N CYS A 97 6.42 -9.71 -3.08
CA CYS A 97 7.73 -9.27 -2.61
C CYS A 97 8.39 -10.22 -1.61
N THR A 98 7.60 -10.96 -0.82
CA THR A 98 8.11 -11.83 0.24
C THR A 98 9.14 -12.85 -0.24
N PRO A 99 8.96 -13.58 -1.38
CA PRO A 99 9.97 -14.52 -1.87
C PRO A 99 11.31 -13.84 -2.23
N VAL A 100 11.26 -12.61 -2.74
CA VAL A 100 12.46 -11.83 -3.08
C VAL A 100 13.22 -11.47 -1.81
N MET A 101 12.54 -10.84 -0.84
CA MET A 101 13.12 -10.44 0.44
C MET A 101 13.63 -11.64 1.25
N ALA A 102 12.91 -12.77 1.21
CA ALA A 102 13.31 -14.00 1.91
C ALA A 102 14.63 -14.58 1.38
N ARG A 103 14.87 -14.52 0.06
CA ARG A 103 16.15 -14.92 -0.53
C ARG A 103 17.26 -13.94 -0.18
N GLN A 104 16.96 -12.64 -0.12
CA GLN A 104 17.88 -11.59 0.32
C GLN A 104 18.25 -11.71 1.81
N ARG A 105 17.40 -12.38 2.62
CA ARG A 105 17.43 -12.42 4.09
C ARG A 105 17.42 -11.00 4.70
N SER A 106 16.75 -10.11 4.03
CA SER A 106 16.64 -8.69 4.42
C SER A 106 15.43 -8.07 3.75
N GLY A 107 14.71 -7.22 4.46
CA GLY A 107 13.58 -6.46 3.94
C GLY A 107 12.84 -5.67 5.01
N SER A 108 12.09 -4.68 4.57
CA SER A 108 11.21 -3.89 5.43
C SER A 108 9.86 -3.69 4.74
N ILE A 109 8.80 -4.17 5.37
CA ILE A 109 7.42 -3.99 4.91
C ILE A 109 6.77 -2.94 5.79
N ILE A 110 6.20 -1.91 5.18
CA ILE A 110 5.49 -0.81 5.85
C ILE A 110 4.08 -0.74 5.29
N SER A 111 3.07 -0.88 6.15
CA SER A 111 1.66 -0.78 5.74
C SER A 111 1.03 0.47 6.35
N MET A 112 0.40 1.29 5.51
CA MET A 112 -0.26 2.53 5.94
C MET A 112 -1.68 2.23 6.41
N SER A 113 -1.84 2.07 7.72
CA SER A 113 -3.15 1.96 8.39
C SER A 113 -3.75 3.36 8.65
N SER A 114 -4.50 3.50 9.71
CA SER A 114 -5.11 4.75 10.18
C SER A 114 -5.49 4.60 11.65
N VAL A 115 -5.59 5.71 12.38
CA VAL A 115 -6.24 5.72 13.72
C VAL A 115 -7.66 5.16 13.64
N VAL A 116 -8.36 5.36 12.52
CA VAL A 116 -9.70 4.82 12.27
C VAL A 116 -9.70 3.29 12.22
N GLY A 117 -8.61 2.66 11.80
CA GLY A 117 -8.42 1.20 11.88
C GLY A 117 -8.22 0.69 13.31
N VAL A 118 -7.88 1.57 14.25
CA VAL A 118 -7.69 1.24 15.66
C VAL A 118 -8.97 1.49 16.46
N SER A 119 -9.60 2.66 16.26
CA SER A 119 -10.74 3.11 17.07
C SER A 119 -12.11 2.93 16.41
N GLY A 120 -12.16 2.72 15.08
CA GLY A 120 -13.38 2.85 14.30
C GLY A 120 -13.80 4.31 14.10
N ASN A 121 -14.71 4.53 13.14
CA ASN A 121 -15.37 5.81 12.93
C ASN A 121 -16.75 5.60 12.29
N ALA A 122 -17.74 6.38 12.72
CA ALA A 122 -19.09 6.33 12.13
C ALA A 122 -19.04 6.66 10.63
N GLY A 123 -19.77 5.89 9.81
CA GLY A 123 -19.77 6.07 8.36
C GLY A 123 -18.56 5.48 7.63
N GLN A 124 -17.64 4.84 8.32
CA GLN A 124 -16.40 4.29 7.74
C GLN A 124 -16.19 2.81 8.06
N CYS A 125 -17.25 2.01 8.12
CA CYS A 125 -17.15 0.60 8.48
C CYS A 125 -16.21 -0.19 7.54
N ASN A 126 -16.30 0.04 6.22
CA ASN A 126 -15.43 -0.57 5.23
C ASN A 126 -13.96 -0.10 5.38
N TYR A 127 -13.75 1.20 5.52
CA TYR A 127 -12.43 1.78 5.69
C TYR A 127 -11.77 1.32 7.00
N SER A 128 -12.51 1.39 8.12
CA SER A 128 -12.05 0.90 9.43
C SER A 128 -11.66 -0.57 9.37
N ALA A 129 -12.50 -1.42 8.77
CA ALA A 129 -12.22 -2.84 8.60
C ALA A 129 -10.96 -3.09 7.77
N SER A 130 -10.80 -2.36 6.64
CA SER A 130 -9.62 -2.49 5.79
C SER A 130 -8.33 -2.09 6.53
N LYS A 131 -8.36 -0.99 7.29
CA LYS A 131 -7.20 -0.47 8.01
C LYS A 131 -6.88 -1.28 9.26
N ALA A 132 -7.87 -1.85 9.94
CA ALA A 132 -7.68 -2.84 11.00
C ALA A 132 -7.10 -4.15 10.47
N GLY A 133 -7.57 -4.61 9.30
CA GLY A 133 -7.04 -5.78 8.60
C GLY A 133 -5.54 -5.66 8.30
N LEU A 134 -5.07 -4.47 7.88
CA LEU A 134 -3.65 -4.19 7.67
C LEU A 134 -2.82 -4.38 8.93
N ILE A 135 -3.35 -4.01 10.10
CA ILE A 135 -2.65 -4.20 11.37
C ILE A 135 -2.48 -5.69 11.66
N GLY A 136 -3.54 -6.49 11.50
CA GLY A 136 -3.51 -7.94 11.67
C GLY A 136 -2.56 -8.63 10.70
N LEU A 137 -2.66 -8.30 9.41
CA LEU A 137 -1.79 -8.82 8.35
C LEU A 137 -0.31 -8.52 8.67
N THR A 138 0.01 -7.27 9.01
CA THR A 138 1.38 -6.84 9.31
C THR A 138 1.96 -7.57 10.53
N LYS A 139 1.18 -7.74 11.60
CA LYS A 139 1.61 -8.50 12.80
C LYS A 139 1.91 -9.95 12.47
N SER A 140 1.10 -10.58 11.62
CA SER A 140 1.33 -11.97 11.19
C SER A 140 2.61 -12.08 10.36
N MET A 141 2.79 -11.19 9.40
CA MET A 141 4.00 -11.12 8.56
C MET A 141 5.27 -10.90 9.39
N ALA A 142 5.23 -10.03 10.41
CA ALA A 142 6.36 -9.79 11.28
C ALA A 142 6.81 -11.07 12.01
N LYS A 143 5.86 -11.90 12.45
CA LYS A 143 6.15 -13.18 13.13
C LYS A 143 6.66 -14.24 12.14
N GLU A 144 6.04 -14.33 10.96
CA GLU A 144 6.37 -15.33 9.95
C GLU A 144 7.73 -15.08 9.32
N MET A 145 8.04 -13.81 9.01
CA MET A 145 9.23 -13.43 8.25
C MET A 145 10.39 -12.91 9.10
N GLY A 146 10.18 -12.66 10.40
CA GLY A 146 11.23 -12.26 11.34
C GLY A 146 12.44 -13.18 11.34
N PRO A 147 12.30 -14.52 11.35
CA PRO A 147 13.42 -15.45 11.26
C PRO A 147 14.26 -15.33 9.96
N ARG A 148 13.71 -14.69 8.94
CA ARG A 148 14.38 -14.40 7.67
C ARG A 148 15.01 -13.00 7.61
N GLY A 149 15.02 -12.25 8.73
CA GLY A 149 15.57 -10.90 8.80
C GLY A 149 14.66 -9.83 8.15
N ILE A 150 13.39 -10.11 7.92
CA ILE A 150 12.41 -9.17 7.34
C ILE A 150 11.57 -8.57 8.47
N ARG A 151 11.51 -7.25 8.51
CA ARG A 151 10.66 -6.51 9.44
C ARG A 151 9.35 -6.11 8.76
N ALA A 152 8.25 -6.19 9.48
CA ALA A 152 6.96 -5.68 9.02
C ALA A 152 6.37 -4.77 10.10
N ASN A 153 6.02 -3.55 9.71
CA ASN A 153 5.48 -2.53 10.59
C ASN A 153 4.25 -1.87 9.97
N CYS A 154 3.36 -1.41 10.83
CA CYS A 154 2.16 -0.69 10.44
C CYS A 154 2.20 0.71 11.04
N ILE A 155 1.92 1.72 10.22
CA ILE A 155 1.81 3.11 10.66
C ILE A 155 0.33 3.46 10.67
N ALA A 156 -0.16 4.00 11.78
CA ALA A 156 -1.56 4.43 11.93
C ALA A 156 -1.61 5.97 12.09
N PRO A 157 -1.54 6.75 11.00
CA PRO A 157 -1.60 8.20 11.08
C PRO A 157 -2.94 8.66 11.66
N GLY A 158 -2.89 9.79 12.35
CA GLY A 158 -4.07 10.56 12.73
C GLY A 158 -4.61 11.40 11.56
N PHE A 159 -5.27 12.49 11.89
CA PHE A 159 -5.71 13.46 10.90
C PHE A 159 -4.51 14.25 10.35
N ILE A 160 -4.24 14.08 9.06
CA ILE A 160 -3.23 14.85 8.33
C ILE A 160 -3.95 15.60 7.22
N ALA A 161 -3.73 16.91 7.12
CA ALA A 161 -4.31 17.73 6.07
C ALA A 161 -3.77 17.29 4.70
N THR A 162 -4.63 16.71 3.90
CA THR A 162 -4.35 16.19 2.53
C THR A 162 -5.59 16.43 1.67
N ASP A 163 -5.48 16.25 0.38
CA ASP A 163 -6.62 16.31 -0.55
C ASP A 163 -7.76 15.35 -0.15
N MET A 164 -7.41 14.21 0.45
CA MET A 164 -8.39 13.22 0.93
C MET A 164 -9.18 13.72 2.16
N THR A 165 -8.56 14.54 3.02
CA THR A 165 -9.17 15.06 4.25
C THR A 165 -9.79 16.45 4.06
N GLY A 166 -9.37 17.21 3.06
CA GLY A 166 -9.91 18.53 2.76
C GLY A 166 -11.37 18.57 2.26
N ALA A 167 -11.92 17.42 1.91
CA ALA A 167 -13.33 17.26 1.51
C ALA A 167 -14.28 16.91 2.68
N LEU A 168 -13.76 16.78 3.91
CA LEU A 168 -14.58 16.52 5.08
C LEU A 168 -15.18 17.82 5.61
N PRO A 169 -16.48 17.88 5.97
CA PRO A 169 -17.05 19.05 6.62
C PRO A 169 -16.39 19.30 7.99
N GLU A 170 -16.24 20.59 8.33
CA GLU A 170 -15.75 21.03 9.64
C GLU A 170 -16.60 20.52 10.81
#